data_9be7b09b0c28406bd75e3fce9c272472
#
_entry.id   9be7b09b0c28406bd75e3fce9c272472
#
_cell.length_a   1.000
_cell.length_b   1.000
_cell.length_c   1.000
_cell.angle_alpha   90.00
_cell.angle_beta   90.00
_cell.angle_gamma   90.00
#
_symmetry.space_group_name_H-M   'P 1'
#
loop_
_entity.id
_entity.type
_entity.pdbx_description
1 polymer ?
#
loop_
_entity_poly.entity_id
_entity_poly.type
_entity_poly.pdbx_seq_one_letter_code
_entity_poly.pdbx_strand_id
1 'polypeptide(L)'
;MDRFSSMEAFVRVVEAGSFVAAADRLGISTSSLSRLVADLEQHLGTRLLNRTTRRLSLTESGQAYYERCVTLLADLAEAEAMAGQSAAQARGTVRLTCSYSMAEQKVAPAIASFVERHPAVKFELVVSDRIVDLVEEGFDLAIRVGVLGSDRLVARRLGSMRLVLCAAPSYLERHPEPRVPADLAGHSALTYAYSASPRLWRFTDRAGEVHEVRVAGNLHANSGDALRAAALEGMGIINE
;
A
#
# COMPACT_ATOMS: atom_id res chain seq x y z
N MET A 1 13.95 -11.03 -31.87
CA MET A 1 13.82 -10.95 -30.38
C MET A 1 12.38 -10.59 -30.07
N ASP A 2 11.69 -11.40 -29.32
CA ASP A 2 10.41 -11.03 -28.73
C ASP A 2 10.70 -10.13 -27.51
N ARG A 3 10.33 -8.85 -27.61
CA ARG A 3 10.63 -7.85 -26.57
C ARG A 3 9.87 -8.12 -25.27
N PHE A 4 8.60 -8.53 -25.36
CA PHE A 4 7.78 -8.78 -24.19
C PHE A 4 8.31 -9.99 -23.40
N SER A 5 8.61 -11.08 -24.07
CA SER A 5 9.24 -12.24 -23.42
C SER A 5 10.60 -11.90 -22.78
N SER A 6 11.38 -11.01 -23.41
CA SER A 6 12.67 -10.58 -22.85
C SER A 6 12.52 -9.63 -21.66
N MET A 7 11.51 -8.76 -21.68
CA MET A 7 11.14 -7.89 -20.54
C MET A 7 10.62 -8.73 -19.36
N GLU A 8 9.74 -9.68 -19.64
CA GLU A 8 9.24 -10.62 -18.62
C GLU A 8 10.37 -11.43 -18.00
N ALA A 9 11.24 -12.01 -18.81
CA ALA A 9 12.43 -12.74 -18.35
C ALA A 9 13.28 -11.88 -17.40
N PHE A 10 13.54 -10.61 -17.74
CA PHE A 10 14.28 -9.69 -16.90
C PHE A 10 13.57 -9.41 -15.57
N VAL A 11 12.27 -9.09 -15.59
CA VAL A 11 11.48 -8.84 -14.38
C VAL A 11 11.49 -10.06 -13.46
N ARG A 12 11.26 -11.26 -13.99
CA ARG A 12 11.28 -12.51 -13.19
C ARG A 12 12.64 -12.82 -12.59
N VAL A 13 13.74 -12.50 -13.28
CA VAL A 13 15.10 -12.63 -12.72
C VAL A 13 15.32 -11.70 -11.55
N VAL A 14 14.85 -10.45 -11.65
CA VAL A 14 14.95 -9.46 -10.55
C VAL A 14 14.14 -9.90 -9.34
N GLU A 15 12.88 -10.28 -9.54
CA GLU A 15 11.97 -10.74 -8.48
C GLU A 15 12.45 -12.00 -7.76
N ALA A 16 13.03 -12.94 -8.52
CA ALA A 16 13.55 -14.17 -7.95
C ALA A 16 14.95 -14.03 -7.33
N GLY A 17 15.65 -12.93 -7.58
CA GLY A 17 17.02 -12.71 -7.14
C GLY A 17 18.05 -13.70 -7.70
N SER A 18 17.63 -14.59 -8.62
CA SER A 18 18.45 -15.67 -9.17
C SER A 18 17.93 -16.12 -10.52
N PHE A 19 18.86 -16.32 -11.48
CA PHE A 19 18.53 -16.89 -12.78
C PHE A 19 17.98 -18.32 -12.71
N VAL A 20 18.46 -19.13 -11.75
CA VAL A 20 17.99 -20.50 -11.57
C VAL A 20 16.55 -20.48 -11.08
N ALA A 21 16.27 -19.75 -10.00
CA ALA A 21 14.92 -19.69 -9.45
C ALA A 21 13.89 -19.06 -10.42
N ALA A 22 14.32 -18.09 -11.23
CA ALA A 22 13.46 -17.50 -12.26
C ALA A 22 13.20 -18.48 -13.41
N ALA A 23 14.20 -19.24 -13.84
CA ALA A 23 14.08 -20.23 -14.90
C ALA A 23 13.11 -21.36 -14.49
N ASP A 24 13.21 -21.84 -13.25
CA ASP A 24 12.30 -22.84 -12.69
C ASP A 24 10.85 -22.35 -12.67
N ARG A 25 10.61 -21.08 -12.28
CA ARG A 25 9.27 -20.48 -12.27
C ARG A 25 8.68 -20.31 -13.68
N LEU A 26 9.53 -20.01 -14.66
CA LEU A 26 9.11 -19.83 -16.05
C LEU A 26 9.04 -21.14 -16.85
N GLY A 27 9.51 -22.26 -16.28
CA GLY A 27 9.54 -23.55 -16.97
C GLY A 27 10.50 -23.60 -18.16
N ILE A 28 11.57 -22.78 -18.15
CA ILE A 28 12.58 -22.73 -19.21
C ILE A 28 13.97 -23.00 -18.64
N SER A 29 14.94 -23.29 -19.54
CA SER A 29 16.31 -23.49 -19.10
C SER A 29 16.97 -22.18 -18.65
N THR A 30 17.87 -22.24 -17.65
CA THR A 30 18.67 -21.10 -17.19
C THR A 30 19.47 -20.44 -18.31
N SER A 31 19.95 -21.27 -19.29
CA SER A 31 20.66 -20.77 -20.46
C SER A 31 19.76 -19.96 -21.39
N SER A 32 18.52 -20.42 -21.62
CA SER A 32 17.51 -19.69 -22.42
C SER A 32 17.13 -18.36 -21.75
N LEU A 33 16.88 -18.39 -20.43
CA LEU A 33 16.58 -17.19 -19.67
C LEU A 33 17.73 -16.18 -19.71
N SER A 34 18.97 -16.65 -19.53
CA SER A 34 20.16 -15.80 -19.59
C SER A 34 20.35 -15.15 -20.96
N ARG A 35 20.00 -15.87 -22.02
CA ARG A 35 20.03 -15.36 -23.39
C ARG A 35 18.98 -14.27 -23.62
N LEU A 36 17.74 -14.47 -23.17
CA LEU A 36 16.68 -13.47 -23.28
C LEU A 36 17.08 -12.14 -22.61
N VAL A 37 17.67 -12.22 -21.42
CA VAL A 37 18.15 -11.02 -20.72
C VAL A 37 19.35 -10.39 -21.42
N ALA A 38 20.28 -11.19 -21.93
CA ALA A 38 21.44 -10.67 -22.68
C ALA A 38 21.02 -9.98 -23.99
N ASP A 39 20.08 -10.57 -24.73
CA ASP A 39 19.51 -9.99 -25.95
C ASP A 39 18.79 -8.66 -25.65
N LEU A 40 18.14 -8.55 -24.50
CA LEU A 40 17.51 -7.31 -24.03
C LEU A 40 18.56 -6.24 -23.73
N GLU A 41 19.61 -6.55 -22.96
CA GLU A 41 20.72 -5.65 -22.64
C GLU A 41 21.42 -5.15 -23.92
N GLN A 42 21.63 -6.07 -24.86
CA GLN A 42 22.20 -5.74 -26.17
C GLN A 42 21.30 -4.77 -26.98
N HIS A 43 19.99 -5.02 -26.99
CA HIS A 43 19.03 -4.16 -27.68
C HIS A 43 18.97 -2.74 -27.09
N LEU A 44 19.07 -2.64 -25.77
CA LEU A 44 19.06 -1.35 -25.06
C LEU A 44 20.42 -0.64 -25.07
N GLY A 45 21.49 -1.34 -25.46
CA GLY A 45 22.84 -0.80 -25.46
C GLY A 45 23.42 -0.54 -24.05
N THR A 46 22.78 -1.11 -23.02
CA THR A 46 23.20 -0.92 -21.63
C THR A 46 23.01 -2.18 -20.80
N ARG A 47 23.82 -2.34 -19.76
CA ARG A 47 23.62 -3.42 -18.79
C ARG A 47 22.54 -3.06 -17.80
N LEU A 48 21.64 -3.99 -17.54
CA LEU A 48 20.58 -3.88 -16.54
C LEU A 48 20.94 -4.58 -15.24
N LEU A 49 21.79 -5.62 -15.32
CA LEU A 49 22.21 -6.45 -14.20
C LEU A 49 23.71 -6.44 -13.98
N ASN A 50 24.13 -6.26 -12.73
CA ASN A 50 25.48 -6.55 -12.29
C ASN A 50 25.60 -8.04 -11.98
N ARG A 51 26.37 -8.77 -12.77
CA ARG A 51 26.62 -10.20 -12.59
C ARG A 51 27.93 -10.38 -11.83
N THR A 52 27.88 -10.44 -10.51
CA THR A 52 29.01 -10.94 -9.72
C THR A 52 28.73 -12.38 -9.29
N THR A 53 29.79 -13.17 -9.07
CA THR A 53 29.67 -14.60 -8.69
C THR A 53 28.96 -14.83 -7.35
N ARG A 54 28.65 -13.78 -6.60
CA ARG A 54 28.05 -13.87 -5.25
C ARG A 54 26.69 -13.22 -5.11
N ARG A 55 26.32 -12.24 -5.95
CA ARG A 55 25.01 -11.56 -5.88
C ARG A 55 24.58 -10.99 -7.23
N LEU A 56 23.28 -11.11 -7.49
CA LEU A 56 22.60 -10.41 -8.57
C LEU A 56 22.15 -9.04 -8.01
N SER A 57 22.45 -7.96 -8.71
CA SER A 57 21.95 -6.63 -8.38
C SER A 57 21.63 -5.85 -9.65
N LEU A 58 20.69 -4.92 -9.54
CA LEU A 58 20.36 -3.99 -10.63
C LEU A 58 21.47 -2.94 -10.80
N THR A 59 21.67 -2.49 -12.04
CA THR A 59 22.33 -1.22 -12.32
C THR A 59 21.32 -0.07 -12.11
N GLU A 60 21.78 1.18 -12.12
CA GLU A 60 20.88 2.34 -12.09
C GLU A 60 19.90 2.33 -13.28
N SER A 61 20.40 2.08 -14.48
CA SER A 61 19.57 1.88 -15.68
C SER A 61 18.62 0.68 -15.53
N GLY A 62 19.11 -0.39 -14.88
CA GLY A 62 18.31 -1.60 -14.60
C GLY A 62 17.17 -1.32 -13.66
N GLN A 63 17.36 -0.54 -12.61
CA GLN A 63 16.32 -0.15 -11.67
C GLN A 63 15.22 0.65 -12.37
N ALA A 64 15.59 1.71 -13.08
CA ALA A 64 14.64 2.55 -13.80
C ALA A 64 13.87 1.75 -14.88
N TYR A 65 14.55 0.85 -15.58
CA TYR A 65 13.92 0.01 -16.58
C TYR A 65 13.00 -1.04 -15.97
N TYR A 66 13.38 -1.64 -14.83
CA TYR A 66 12.54 -2.61 -14.11
C TYR A 66 11.18 -2.03 -13.72
N GLU A 67 11.17 -0.83 -13.11
CA GLU A 67 9.93 -0.16 -12.70
C GLU A 67 8.99 0.08 -13.90
N ARG A 68 9.55 0.45 -15.04
CA ARG A 68 8.78 0.63 -16.28
C ARG A 68 8.28 -0.68 -16.87
N CYS A 69 9.10 -1.74 -16.83
CA CYS A 69 8.70 -3.07 -17.31
C CYS A 69 7.55 -3.64 -16.53
N VAL A 70 7.57 -3.52 -15.20
CA VAL A 70 6.47 -3.99 -14.32
C VAL A 70 5.15 -3.33 -14.72
N THR A 71 5.15 -2.01 -14.94
CA THR A 71 3.95 -1.27 -15.36
C THR A 71 3.49 -1.70 -16.76
N LEU A 72 4.40 -1.80 -17.74
CA LEU A 72 4.05 -2.16 -19.10
C LEU A 72 3.53 -3.60 -19.23
N LEU A 73 4.08 -4.54 -18.48
CA LEU A 73 3.62 -5.93 -18.46
C LEU A 73 2.24 -6.04 -17.79
N ALA A 74 1.97 -5.23 -16.77
CA ALA A 74 0.65 -5.17 -16.15
C ALA A 74 -0.39 -4.58 -17.11
N ASP A 75 -0.05 -3.50 -17.82
CA ASP A 75 -0.93 -2.88 -18.83
C ASP A 75 -1.20 -3.84 -20.00
N LEU A 76 -0.19 -4.60 -20.43
CA LEU A 76 -0.36 -5.63 -21.46
C LEU A 76 -1.32 -6.72 -21.00
N ALA A 77 -1.12 -7.25 -19.78
CA ALA A 77 -1.99 -8.28 -19.21
C ALA A 77 -3.44 -7.77 -19.05
N GLU A 78 -3.64 -6.49 -18.69
CA GLU A 78 -4.95 -5.86 -18.65
C GLU A 78 -5.58 -5.79 -20.05
N ALA A 79 -4.82 -5.37 -21.05
CA ALA A 79 -5.30 -5.30 -22.43
C ALA A 79 -5.67 -6.69 -23.00
N GLU A 80 -4.86 -7.71 -22.71
CA GLU A 80 -5.14 -9.10 -23.09
C GLU A 80 -6.38 -9.66 -22.37
N ALA A 81 -6.54 -9.33 -21.07
CA ALA A 81 -7.72 -9.70 -20.29
C ALA A 81 -8.99 -9.01 -20.85
N MET A 82 -8.90 -7.75 -21.28
CA MET A 82 -10.00 -7.04 -21.93
C MET A 82 -10.36 -7.64 -23.29
N ALA A 83 -9.37 -8.06 -24.07
CA ALA A 83 -9.58 -8.68 -25.38
C ALA A 83 -10.08 -10.13 -25.26
N GLY A 84 -9.65 -10.82 -24.21
CA GLY A 84 -10.02 -12.20 -23.91
C GLY A 84 -11.35 -12.37 -23.17
N GLN A 85 -12.28 -11.43 -23.21
CA GLN A 85 -13.58 -11.43 -22.51
C GLN A 85 -14.44 -12.70 -22.70
N SER A 86 -13.93 -13.71 -23.33
CA SER A 86 -14.60 -15.00 -23.54
C SER A 86 -14.10 -16.16 -22.69
N ALA A 87 -13.03 -16.05 -21.90
CA ALA A 87 -12.40 -17.27 -21.36
C ALA A 87 -11.86 -17.24 -19.91
N ALA A 88 -11.75 -16.14 -19.21
CA ALA A 88 -11.23 -16.16 -17.85
C ALA A 88 -12.27 -15.69 -16.84
N GLN A 89 -13.14 -16.59 -16.38
CA GLN A 89 -13.83 -16.37 -15.12
C GLN A 89 -12.79 -16.15 -14.02
N ALA A 90 -12.80 -14.94 -13.43
CA ALA A 90 -11.99 -14.65 -12.26
C ALA A 90 -12.25 -15.73 -11.20
N ARG A 91 -11.20 -16.42 -10.75
CA ARG A 91 -11.27 -17.51 -9.78
C ARG A 91 -10.01 -17.57 -8.93
N GLY A 92 -10.12 -18.13 -7.75
CA GLY A 92 -9.01 -18.26 -6.81
C GLY A 92 -9.28 -17.51 -5.52
N THR A 93 -8.27 -17.42 -4.67
CA THR A 93 -8.35 -16.73 -3.37
C THR A 93 -7.51 -15.47 -3.42
N VAL A 94 -8.10 -14.34 -3.04
CA VAL A 94 -7.41 -13.05 -2.85
C VAL A 94 -7.24 -12.82 -1.37
N ARG A 95 -5.99 -12.76 -0.91
CA ARG A 95 -5.65 -12.48 0.48
C ARG A 95 -5.29 -11.01 0.64
N LEU A 96 -6.15 -10.26 1.33
CA LEU A 96 -6.00 -8.83 1.47
C LEU A 96 -6.01 -8.37 2.92
N THR A 97 -5.36 -7.24 3.18
CA THR A 97 -5.38 -6.59 4.49
C THR A 97 -5.81 -5.14 4.38
N CYS A 98 -6.55 -4.66 5.38
CA CYS A 98 -6.93 -3.26 5.51
C CYS A 98 -7.13 -2.87 6.98
N SER A 99 -7.31 -1.57 7.25
CA SER A 99 -7.64 -1.07 8.59
C SER A 99 -9.07 -1.45 9.01
N TYR A 100 -9.35 -1.42 10.31
CA TYR A 100 -10.67 -1.77 10.86
C TYR A 100 -11.79 -0.94 10.26
N SER A 101 -11.68 0.39 10.31
CA SER A 101 -12.70 1.29 9.77
C SER A 101 -12.93 1.12 8.27
N MET A 102 -11.87 0.87 7.49
CA MET A 102 -11.98 0.60 6.06
C MET A 102 -12.63 -0.74 5.78
N ALA A 103 -12.32 -1.78 6.58
CA ALA A 103 -12.93 -3.09 6.44
C ALA A 103 -14.44 -3.02 6.53
N GLU A 104 -14.95 -2.42 7.60
CA GLU A 104 -16.37 -2.32 7.88
C GLU A 104 -17.11 -1.42 6.87
N GLN A 105 -16.59 -0.23 6.62
CA GLN A 105 -17.32 0.79 5.89
C GLN A 105 -17.24 0.67 4.37
N LYS A 106 -16.16 0.09 3.84
CA LYS A 106 -15.89 0.11 2.40
C LYS A 106 -15.51 -1.25 1.82
N VAL A 107 -14.60 -1.98 2.46
CA VAL A 107 -14.00 -3.16 1.85
C VAL A 107 -14.96 -4.35 1.88
N ALA A 108 -15.59 -4.65 3.01
CA ALA A 108 -16.54 -5.76 3.11
C ALA A 108 -17.76 -5.57 2.18
N PRO A 109 -18.40 -4.38 2.10
CA PRO A 109 -19.46 -4.15 1.12
C PRO A 109 -18.98 -4.30 -0.34
N ALA A 110 -17.75 -3.84 -0.65
CA ALA A 110 -17.19 -3.99 -1.99
C ALA A 110 -16.91 -5.46 -2.34
N ILE A 111 -16.37 -6.24 -1.39
CA ILE A 111 -16.18 -7.69 -1.55
C ILE A 111 -17.51 -8.38 -1.82
N ALA A 112 -18.56 -8.08 -1.05
CA ALA A 112 -19.87 -8.67 -1.23
C ALA A 112 -20.39 -8.45 -2.66
N SER A 113 -20.38 -7.19 -3.14
CA SER A 113 -20.77 -6.87 -4.51
C SER A 113 -19.87 -7.49 -5.58
N PHE A 114 -18.58 -7.69 -5.29
CA PHE A 114 -17.66 -8.35 -6.21
C PHE A 114 -17.95 -9.85 -6.34
N VAL A 115 -18.16 -10.53 -5.23
CA VAL A 115 -18.42 -11.98 -5.20
C VAL A 115 -19.74 -12.33 -5.91
N GLU A 116 -20.76 -11.47 -5.82
CA GLU A 116 -22.00 -11.66 -6.60
C GLU A 116 -21.74 -11.77 -8.11
N ARG A 117 -20.81 -11.00 -8.61
CA ARG A 117 -20.44 -10.99 -10.04
C ARG A 117 -19.37 -12.04 -10.40
N HIS A 118 -18.58 -12.45 -9.42
CA HIS A 118 -17.45 -13.37 -9.58
C HIS A 118 -17.48 -14.48 -8.51
N PRO A 119 -18.45 -15.42 -8.54
CA PRO A 119 -18.68 -16.38 -7.45
C PRO A 119 -17.56 -17.41 -7.26
N ALA A 120 -16.66 -17.52 -8.23
CA ALA A 120 -15.49 -18.40 -8.13
C ALA A 120 -14.28 -17.75 -7.43
N VAL A 121 -14.38 -16.46 -7.06
CA VAL A 121 -13.34 -15.75 -6.29
C VAL A 121 -13.67 -15.84 -4.81
N LYS A 122 -12.66 -16.17 -4.01
CA LYS A 122 -12.70 -16.19 -2.55
C LYS A 122 -11.84 -15.05 -2.01
N PHE A 123 -12.20 -14.51 -0.85
CA PHE A 123 -11.44 -13.49 -0.17
C PHE A 123 -11.03 -13.96 1.23
N GLU A 124 -9.77 -13.74 1.57
CA GLU A 124 -9.26 -13.81 2.93
C GLU A 124 -8.95 -12.38 3.39
N LEU A 125 -9.84 -11.80 4.19
CA LEU A 125 -9.69 -10.44 4.70
C LEU A 125 -9.06 -10.48 6.10
N VAL A 126 -7.84 -9.95 6.21
CA VAL A 126 -7.16 -9.76 7.50
C VAL A 126 -7.23 -8.29 7.88
N VAL A 127 -7.92 -8.02 8.97
CA VAL A 127 -8.15 -6.65 9.45
C VAL A 127 -7.13 -6.30 10.53
N SER A 128 -6.32 -5.28 10.23
CA SER A 128 -5.30 -4.79 11.16
C SER A 128 -4.83 -3.40 10.76
N ASP A 129 -4.65 -2.51 11.73
CA ASP A 129 -4.09 -1.19 11.51
C ASP A 129 -2.54 -1.20 11.48
N ARG A 130 -1.93 -2.34 11.80
CA ARG A 130 -0.48 -2.52 11.73
C ARG A 130 -0.01 -2.42 10.26
N ILE A 131 1.09 -1.72 10.04
CA ILE A 131 1.80 -1.77 8.77
C ILE A 131 2.49 -3.14 8.68
N VAL A 132 2.19 -3.87 7.61
CA VAL A 132 2.67 -5.24 7.36
C VAL A 132 3.56 -5.25 6.12
N ASP A 133 4.52 -6.17 6.07
CA ASP A 133 5.20 -6.49 4.82
C ASP A 133 4.32 -7.46 4.02
N LEU A 134 3.83 -6.99 2.87
CA LEU A 134 2.88 -7.77 2.07
C LEU A 134 3.50 -9.06 1.52
N VAL A 135 4.78 -9.01 1.16
CA VAL A 135 5.48 -10.16 0.56
C VAL A 135 5.79 -11.20 1.63
N GLU A 136 6.35 -10.77 2.77
CA GLU A 136 6.69 -11.68 3.86
C GLU A 136 5.46 -12.34 4.49
N GLU A 137 4.36 -11.59 4.61
CA GLU A 137 3.12 -12.09 5.22
C GLU A 137 2.16 -12.73 4.19
N GLY A 138 2.54 -12.75 2.90
CA GLY A 138 1.81 -13.43 1.83
C GLY A 138 0.46 -12.79 1.50
N PHE A 139 0.37 -11.46 1.52
CA PHE A 139 -0.80 -10.72 1.06
C PHE A 139 -0.67 -10.37 -0.42
N ASP A 140 -1.76 -10.53 -1.17
CA ASP A 140 -1.83 -10.10 -2.58
C ASP A 140 -1.98 -8.57 -2.67
N LEU A 141 -2.72 -7.97 -1.73
CA LEU A 141 -2.91 -6.52 -1.68
C LEU A 141 -3.20 -5.99 -0.27
N ALA A 142 -2.94 -4.69 -0.08
CA ALA A 142 -3.37 -3.95 1.10
C ALA A 142 -4.13 -2.68 0.71
N ILE A 143 -5.19 -2.36 1.46
CA ILE A 143 -5.88 -1.07 1.37
C ILE A 143 -5.53 -0.29 2.64
N ARG A 144 -4.83 0.83 2.45
CA ARG A 144 -4.29 1.63 3.56
C ARG A 144 -4.56 3.11 3.38
N VAL A 145 -4.71 3.79 4.50
CA VAL A 145 -4.78 5.25 4.56
C VAL A 145 -3.43 5.76 5.04
N GLY A 146 -2.83 6.68 4.30
CA GLY A 146 -1.54 7.28 4.66
C GLY A 146 -0.65 7.57 3.46
N VAL A 147 0.57 7.98 3.75
CA VAL A 147 1.63 8.17 2.75
C VAL A 147 2.38 6.84 2.61
N LEU A 148 2.51 6.38 1.38
CA LEU A 148 3.23 5.14 1.08
C LEU A 148 4.73 5.37 1.22
N GLY A 149 5.38 4.55 2.01
CA GLY A 149 6.81 4.65 2.31
C GLY A 149 7.69 3.62 1.60
N SER A 150 7.16 2.85 0.63
CA SER A 150 7.91 1.77 -0.02
C SER A 150 7.92 1.91 -1.53
N ASP A 151 9.11 1.99 -2.12
CA ASP A 151 9.32 2.00 -3.57
C ASP A 151 9.22 0.60 -4.22
N ARG A 152 8.96 -0.44 -3.41
CA ARG A 152 8.89 -1.84 -3.86
C ARG A 152 7.49 -2.33 -4.24
N LEU A 153 6.48 -1.53 -3.95
CA LEU A 153 5.08 -1.91 -4.17
C LEU A 153 4.45 -1.02 -5.24
N VAL A 154 3.67 -1.62 -6.12
CA VAL A 154 2.81 -0.85 -7.02
C VAL A 154 1.64 -0.31 -6.22
N ALA A 155 1.43 0.99 -6.25
CA ALA A 155 0.37 1.64 -5.50
C ALA A 155 -0.60 2.39 -6.40
N ARG A 156 -1.89 2.20 -6.15
CA ARG A 156 -2.97 2.94 -6.80
C ARG A 156 -3.72 3.77 -5.78
N ARG A 157 -3.83 5.08 -6.03
CA ARG A 157 -4.66 5.96 -5.19
C ARG A 157 -6.14 5.70 -5.45
N LEU A 158 -6.88 5.30 -4.42
CA LEU A 158 -8.32 5.07 -4.47
C LEU A 158 -9.14 6.32 -4.12
N GLY A 159 -8.58 7.20 -3.29
CA GLY A 159 -9.26 8.41 -2.86
C GLY A 159 -8.41 9.26 -1.93
N SER A 160 -9.05 10.21 -1.26
CA SER A 160 -8.46 11.02 -0.21
C SER A 160 -9.39 11.07 1.01
N MET A 161 -8.81 11.09 2.18
CA MET A 161 -9.51 11.26 3.45
C MET A 161 -9.03 12.56 4.10
N ARG A 162 -9.94 13.21 4.78
CA ARG A 162 -9.65 14.40 5.58
C ARG A 162 -9.81 14.02 7.04
N LEU A 163 -8.76 14.22 7.81
CA LEU A 163 -8.83 14.12 9.26
C LEU A 163 -9.50 15.39 9.82
N VAL A 164 -10.35 15.22 10.80
CA VAL A 164 -11.05 16.30 11.49
C VAL A 164 -10.90 16.16 13.00
N LEU A 165 -10.85 17.29 13.69
CA LEU A 165 -10.88 17.29 15.15
C LEU A 165 -12.31 17.03 15.62
N CYS A 166 -12.46 16.09 16.55
CA CYS A 166 -13.73 15.74 17.14
C CYS A 166 -13.60 15.68 18.67
N ALA A 167 -14.65 16.17 19.34
CA ALA A 167 -14.84 16.05 20.77
C ALA A 167 -16.34 15.91 21.08
N ALA A 168 -16.69 15.23 22.16
CA ALA A 168 -18.07 15.19 22.63
C ALA A 168 -18.51 16.57 23.15
N PRO A 169 -19.79 16.95 23.02
CA PRO A 169 -20.31 18.16 23.63
C PRO A 169 -20.04 18.22 25.15
N SER A 170 -20.18 17.11 25.86
CA SER A 170 -19.88 16.99 27.29
C SER A 170 -18.43 17.30 27.67
N TYR A 171 -17.48 17.11 26.74
CA TYR A 171 -16.10 17.54 26.93
C TYR A 171 -15.98 19.07 26.80
N LEU A 172 -16.60 19.66 25.78
CA LEU A 172 -16.53 21.08 25.48
C LEU A 172 -17.32 21.94 26.53
N GLU A 173 -18.32 21.36 27.21
CA GLU A 173 -18.98 22.02 28.36
C GLU A 173 -18.03 22.25 29.55
N ARG A 174 -16.98 21.41 29.67
CA ARG A 174 -16.00 21.49 30.77
C ARG A 174 -14.68 22.14 30.36
N HIS A 175 -14.45 22.32 29.06
CA HIS A 175 -13.22 22.86 28.50
C HIS A 175 -13.55 23.84 27.39
N PRO A 176 -12.86 25.00 27.30
CA PRO A 176 -13.12 25.96 26.23
C PRO A 176 -12.88 25.32 24.86
N GLU A 177 -13.69 25.67 23.86
CA GLU A 177 -13.51 25.19 22.50
C GLU A 177 -12.19 25.70 21.91
N PRO A 178 -11.30 24.81 21.37
CA PRO A 178 -10.06 25.24 20.75
C PRO A 178 -10.36 26.00 19.43
N ARG A 179 -9.83 27.20 19.28
CA ARG A 179 -10.03 28.05 18.10
C ARG A 179 -8.84 28.09 17.17
N VAL A 180 -7.65 27.84 17.70
CA VAL A 180 -6.40 27.77 16.95
C VAL A 180 -5.64 26.52 17.35
N PRO A 181 -4.76 26.00 16.49
CA PRO A 181 -4.00 24.77 16.79
C PRO A 181 -3.26 24.80 18.13
N ALA A 182 -2.74 25.97 18.53
CA ALA A 182 -2.01 26.13 19.79
C ALA A 182 -2.86 25.82 21.04
N ASP A 183 -4.17 26.05 20.99
CA ASP A 183 -5.09 25.81 22.12
C ASP A 183 -5.11 24.32 22.50
N LEU A 184 -4.85 23.42 21.53
CA LEU A 184 -4.84 21.98 21.75
C LEU A 184 -3.78 21.51 22.75
N ALA A 185 -2.75 22.30 23.01
CA ALA A 185 -1.76 22.01 24.04
C ALA A 185 -2.36 21.96 25.45
N GLY A 186 -3.49 22.65 25.67
CA GLY A 186 -4.24 22.67 26.93
C GLY A 186 -5.32 21.58 27.04
N HIS A 187 -5.51 20.78 26.00
CA HIS A 187 -6.57 19.76 25.95
C HIS A 187 -6.04 18.35 26.14
N SER A 188 -6.93 17.45 26.62
CA SER A 188 -6.66 16.01 26.60
C SER A 188 -6.81 15.48 25.17
N ALA A 189 -5.70 15.10 24.54
CA ALA A 189 -5.69 14.53 23.20
C ALA A 189 -5.61 13.01 23.29
N LEU A 190 -6.54 12.32 22.63
CA LEU A 190 -6.53 10.87 22.50
C LEU A 190 -5.75 10.52 21.24
N THR A 191 -4.63 9.82 21.38
CA THR A 191 -3.63 9.70 20.31
C THR A 191 -3.60 8.31 19.69
N TYR A 192 -3.48 8.28 18.35
CA TYR A 192 -3.43 7.03 17.59
C TYR A 192 -1.99 6.50 17.46
N ALA A 193 -1.80 5.23 17.85
CA ALA A 193 -0.49 4.62 18.00
C ALA A 193 0.28 4.45 16.68
N TYR A 194 -0.42 4.20 15.57
CA TYR A 194 0.22 4.00 14.26
C TYR A 194 0.37 5.28 13.45
N SER A 195 0.08 6.44 14.04
CA SER A 195 0.46 7.71 13.43
C SER A 195 1.97 7.87 13.40
N ALA A 196 2.54 8.41 12.33
CA ALA A 196 3.97 8.71 12.23
C ALA A 196 4.46 9.66 13.35
N SER A 197 3.58 10.51 13.86
CA SER A 197 3.86 11.46 14.95
C SER A 197 2.66 11.56 15.89
N PRO A 198 2.41 10.57 16.76
CA PRO A 198 1.19 10.50 17.55
C PRO A 198 0.93 11.73 18.43
N ARG A 199 2.00 12.36 18.91
CA ARG A 199 1.95 13.50 19.83
C ARG A 199 2.26 14.85 19.17
N LEU A 200 2.46 14.88 17.86
CA LEU A 200 2.69 16.10 17.09
C LEU A 200 1.63 16.20 16.01
N TRP A 201 0.60 16.98 16.24
CA TRP A 201 -0.46 17.19 15.26
C TRP A 201 -0.12 18.35 14.34
N ARG A 202 -0.40 18.16 13.05
CA ARG A 202 -0.13 19.14 12.00
C ARG A 202 -1.42 19.61 11.37
N PHE A 203 -1.54 20.91 11.23
CA PHE A 203 -2.69 21.57 10.61
C PHE A 203 -2.17 22.48 9.51
N THR A 204 -2.88 22.51 8.39
CA THR A 204 -2.56 23.44 7.30
C THR A 204 -3.70 24.44 7.20
N ASP A 205 -3.38 25.71 7.29
CA ASP A 205 -4.38 26.77 7.16
C ASP A 205 -4.76 27.04 5.69
N ARG A 206 -5.66 28.01 5.46
CA ARG A 206 -6.10 28.37 4.11
C ARG A 206 -5.02 29.03 3.27
N ALA A 207 -3.99 29.58 3.89
CA ALA A 207 -2.82 30.17 3.21
C ALA A 207 -1.78 29.10 2.84
N GLY A 208 -1.93 27.85 3.33
CA GLY A 208 -0.99 26.76 3.13
C GLY A 208 0.12 26.72 4.19
N GLU A 209 0.03 27.54 5.24
CA GLU A 209 0.97 27.52 6.35
C GLU A 209 0.72 26.33 7.26
N VAL A 210 1.78 25.64 7.67
CA VAL A 210 1.73 24.46 8.53
C VAL A 210 1.95 24.85 9.98
N HIS A 211 0.98 24.53 10.82
CA HIS A 211 1.02 24.74 12.27
C HIS A 211 1.19 23.39 12.95
N GLU A 212 2.22 23.25 13.78
CA GLU A 212 2.48 22.07 14.57
C GLU A 212 2.17 22.33 16.04
N VAL A 213 1.47 21.40 16.67
CA VAL A 213 1.17 21.47 18.10
C VAL A 213 1.50 20.14 18.77
N ARG A 214 2.22 20.22 19.91
CA ARG A 214 2.44 19.06 20.77
C ARG A 214 1.19 18.85 21.61
N VAL A 215 0.64 17.64 21.54
CA VAL A 215 -0.54 17.24 22.29
C VAL A 215 -0.19 16.18 23.31
N ALA A 216 -0.96 16.13 24.40
CA ALA A 216 -0.86 15.13 25.44
C ALA A 216 -2.25 14.69 25.91
N GLY A 217 -2.36 13.49 26.45
CA GLY A 217 -3.60 12.96 26.99
C GLY A 217 -3.41 11.58 27.59
N ASN A 218 -4.48 11.06 28.15
CA ASN A 218 -4.44 9.85 28.99
C ASN A 218 -4.73 8.55 28.21
N LEU A 219 -5.06 8.64 26.91
CA LEU A 219 -5.31 7.47 26.09
C LEU A 219 -4.46 7.51 24.83
N HIS A 220 -3.72 6.44 24.63
CA HIS A 220 -2.96 6.15 23.43
C HIS A 220 -3.34 4.73 22.98
N ALA A 221 -3.98 4.60 21.82
CA ALA A 221 -4.50 3.33 21.35
C ALA A 221 -4.20 3.10 19.87
N ASN A 222 -4.17 1.84 19.48
CA ASN A 222 -3.97 1.39 18.11
C ASN A 222 -5.30 1.11 17.37
N SER A 223 -6.41 1.57 17.91
CA SER A 223 -7.74 1.47 17.31
C SER A 223 -8.41 2.84 17.31
N GLY A 224 -8.76 3.34 16.12
CA GLY A 224 -9.52 4.58 15.95
C GLY A 224 -10.91 4.46 16.62
N ASP A 225 -11.56 3.30 16.49
CA ASP A 225 -12.86 3.06 17.10
C ASP A 225 -12.83 3.13 18.63
N ALA A 226 -11.76 2.63 19.26
CA ALA A 226 -11.58 2.75 20.71
C ALA A 226 -11.35 4.21 21.13
N LEU A 227 -10.56 4.98 20.34
CA LEU A 227 -10.36 6.41 20.58
C LEU A 227 -11.67 7.19 20.42
N ARG A 228 -12.46 6.88 19.39
CA ARG A 228 -13.77 7.49 19.14
C ARG A 228 -14.75 7.20 20.27
N ALA A 229 -14.81 5.95 20.74
CA ALA A 229 -15.66 5.57 21.86
C ALA A 229 -15.30 6.36 23.12
N ALA A 230 -14.00 6.47 23.44
CA ALA A 230 -13.53 7.26 24.58
C ALA A 230 -13.81 8.78 24.42
N ALA A 231 -13.68 9.30 23.19
CA ALA A 231 -14.01 10.70 22.90
C ALA A 231 -15.51 10.98 23.08
N LEU A 232 -16.40 10.05 22.69
CA LEU A 232 -17.84 10.17 22.90
C LEU A 232 -18.23 10.23 24.39
N GLU A 233 -17.48 9.54 25.25
CA GLU A 233 -17.63 9.63 26.72
C GLU A 233 -17.02 10.91 27.32
N GLY A 234 -16.55 11.84 26.48
CA GLY A 234 -16.00 13.12 26.91
C GLY A 234 -14.61 13.04 27.53
N MET A 235 -13.78 12.06 27.14
CA MET A 235 -12.43 11.90 27.66
C MET A 235 -11.44 12.90 27.07
N GLY A 236 -11.70 13.39 25.83
CA GLY A 236 -10.79 14.29 25.17
C GLY A 236 -11.14 14.56 23.70
N ILE A 237 -10.16 15.07 22.97
CA ILE A 237 -10.23 15.41 21.55
C ILE A 237 -9.49 14.33 20.75
N ILE A 238 -10.07 13.89 19.64
CA ILE A 238 -9.43 13.03 18.64
C ILE A 238 -9.22 13.79 17.33
N ASN A 239 -8.23 13.34 16.56
CA ASN A 239 -7.99 13.75 15.17
C ASN A 239 -8.24 12.53 14.29
N GLU A 240 -9.43 12.43 13.69
CA GLU A 240 -9.91 11.26 12.96
C GLU A 240 -10.54 11.62 11.60
#